data_9dd4a4d3032cd0bb5477fb3de5b10fa1
#
_entry.id   9dd4a4d3032cd0bb5477fb3de5b10fa1
#
_cell.length_a   1.000
_cell.length_b   1.000
_cell.length_c   1.000
_cell.angle_alpha   90.00
_cell.angle_beta   90.00
_cell.angle_gamma   90.00
#
_symmetry.space_group_name_H-M   'P 1'
#
loop_
_entity.id
_entity.type
_entity.pdbx_description
1 polymer ?
#
loop_
_entity_poly.entity_id
_entity_poly.type
_entity_poly.pdbx_seq_one_letter_code
_entity_poly.pdbx_strand_id
1 'polypeptide(L)'
;MTSIYFLIIFFDTSIENLKVLYYILGAQALFQFLYIEWMNETYENYSFILYKTLIIRIAMLVAIFTFVKTPDDIVPYAIIMSATTILNYLLSFLWIKREVSFVKIGLVELVKASKPLLTMLLLANANMLYTLLDRMFITKGPDENYISYYTITSSIVMLIASVLSGAINVSIPRLGYYLGKKDYESYKNLLNQGAALFYFLIIPTSIGIMVLGNYATVIYSSEKYLEAGIVN
;
A
#
# COMPACT_ATOMS: atom_id res chain seq x y z
N MET A 1 13.79 14.54 -0.33
CA MET A 1 13.67 13.44 0.64
C MET A 1 14.73 12.36 0.47
N THR A 2 14.93 11.82 -0.71
CA THR A 2 15.91 10.74 -0.97
C THR A 2 17.35 11.12 -0.60
N SER A 3 17.78 12.36 -0.89
CA SER A 3 19.11 12.86 -0.51
C SER A 3 19.31 12.91 1.01
N ILE A 4 18.26 13.28 1.76
CA ILE A 4 18.29 13.31 3.23
C ILE A 4 18.41 11.88 3.78
N TYR A 5 17.70 10.92 3.20
CA TYR A 5 17.79 9.52 3.58
C TYR A 5 19.22 8.98 3.45
N PHE A 6 19.88 9.21 2.31
CA PHE A 6 21.26 8.76 2.11
C PHE A 6 22.26 9.48 3.00
N LEU A 7 22.05 10.77 3.29
CA LEU A 7 22.86 11.51 4.24
C LEU A 7 22.74 10.92 5.66
N ILE A 8 21.54 10.59 6.11
CA ILE A 8 21.34 9.97 7.43
C ILE A 8 22.09 8.63 7.50
N ILE A 9 21.95 7.76 6.50
CA ILE A 9 22.65 6.46 6.48
C ILE A 9 24.16 6.64 6.47
N PHE A 10 24.66 7.65 5.79
CA PHE A 10 26.10 7.91 5.71
C PHE A 10 26.68 8.32 7.06
N PHE A 11 25.99 9.19 7.80
CA PHE A 11 26.47 9.73 9.08
C PHE A 11 26.11 8.87 10.30
N ASP A 12 25.14 7.98 10.19
CA ASP A 12 24.73 7.15 11.33
C ASP A 12 25.67 5.94 11.46
N THR A 13 26.45 5.94 12.52
CA THR A 13 27.38 4.87 12.88
C THR A 13 26.69 3.69 13.58
N SER A 14 25.49 3.91 14.14
CA SER A 14 24.74 2.87 14.88
C SER A 14 24.27 1.73 13.98
N ILE A 15 24.16 1.96 12.66
CA ILE A 15 23.67 1.01 11.67
C ILE A 15 24.76 0.41 10.79
N GLU A 16 26.02 0.44 11.22
CA GLU A 16 27.15 0.05 10.38
C GLU A 16 27.03 -1.37 9.80
N ASN A 17 26.56 -2.31 10.58
CA ASN A 17 26.32 -3.70 10.15
C ASN A 17 25.14 -3.85 9.17
N LEU A 18 24.25 -2.84 9.09
CA LEU A 18 23.05 -2.87 8.24
C LEU A 18 23.12 -1.87 7.08
N LYS A 19 24.22 -1.13 6.94
CA LYS A 19 24.39 -0.10 5.90
C LYS A 19 24.07 -0.61 4.50
N VAL A 20 24.58 -1.81 4.16
CA VAL A 20 24.33 -2.46 2.86
C VAL A 20 22.83 -2.66 2.64
N LEU A 21 22.10 -3.12 3.66
CA LEU A 21 20.65 -3.32 3.61
C LEU A 21 19.92 -2.00 3.36
N TYR A 22 20.29 -0.95 4.10
CA TYR A 22 19.70 0.36 3.93
C TYR A 22 19.99 0.99 2.56
N TYR A 23 21.18 0.77 1.99
CA TYR A 23 21.49 1.22 0.62
C TYR A 23 20.64 0.50 -0.42
N ILE A 24 20.46 -0.83 -0.29
CA ILE A 24 19.62 -1.61 -1.19
C ILE A 24 18.16 -1.14 -1.12
N LEU A 25 17.62 -0.96 0.09
CA LEU A 25 16.26 -0.45 0.29
C LEU A 25 16.12 1.00 -0.18
N GLY A 26 17.17 1.81 0.01
CA GLY A 26 17.22 3.19 -0.47
C GLY A 26 17.17 3.31 -2.00
N ALA A 27 17.62 2.30 -2.73
CA ALA A 27 17.50 2.27 -4.18
C ALA A 27 16.04 2.38 -4.64
N GLN A 28 15.09 1.78 -3.91
CA GLN A 28 13.65 1.94 -4.22
C GLN A 28 13.21 3.41 -4.15
N ALA A 29 13.72 4.17 -3.19
CA ALA A 29 13.40 5.59 -3.04
C ALA A 29 13.95 6.44 -4.20
N LEU A 30 15.10 6.03 -4.78
CA LEU A 30 15.63 6.69 -5.98
C LEU A 30 14.72 6.49 -7.20
N PHE A 31 14.10 5.33 -7.34
CA PHE A 31 13.23 5.01 -8.46
C PHE A 31 11.75 5.36 -8.23
N GLN A 32 11.40 5.85 -7.03
CA GLN A 32 10.02 6.17 -6.68
C GLN A 32 9.37 7.25 -7.58
N PHE A 33 10.18 8.12 -8.22
CA PHE A 33 9.65 9.08 -9.19
C PHE A 33 9.04 8.44 -10.44
N LEU A 34 9.34 7.16 -10.71
CA LEU A 34 8.74 6.37 -11.78
C LEU A 34 7.42 5.72 -11.36
N TYR A 35 7.03 5.87 -10.09
CA TYR A 35 5.76 5.33 -9.60
C TYR A 35 4.59 6.15 -10.13
N ILE A 36 4.02 5.69 -11.22
CA ILE A 36 2.88 6.32 -11.92
C ILE A 36 1.73 5.33 -12.15
N GLU A 37 1.56 4.38 -11.23
CA GLU A 37 0.48 3.38 -11.29
C GLU A 37 -0.90 4.05 -11.34
N TRP A 38 -1.10 5.14 -10.58
CA TRP A 38 -2.32 5.94 -10.57
C TRP A 38 -2.74 6.42 -11.96
N MET A 39 -1.78 6.61 -12.87
CA MET A 39 -2.05 7.02 -14.23
C MET A 39 -2.60 5.86 -15.07
N ASN A 40 -2.04 4.64 -14.90
CA ASN A 40 -2.60 3.43 -15.51
C ASN A 40 -4.03 3.15 -14.99
N GLU A 41 -4.30 3.41 -13.72
CA GLU A 41 -5.65 3.31 -13.14
C GLU A 41 -6.61 4.33 -13.76
N THR A 42 -6.16 5.56 -13.97
CA THR A 42 -6.96 6.62 -14.62
C THR A 42 -7.33 6.27 -16.06
N TYR A 43 -6.44 5.58 -16.78
CA TYR A 43 -6.70 5.07 -18.14
C TYR A 43 -7.41 3.70 -18.13
N GLU A 44 -7.88 3.23 -16.98
CA GLU A 44 -8.56 1.94 -16.81
C GLU A 44 -7.76 0.73 -17.33
N ASN A 45 -6.43 0.79 -17.33
CA ASN A 45 -5.52 -0.27 -17.78
C ASN A 45 -5.40 -1.42 -16.77
N TYR A 46 -6.51 -1.82 -16.15
CA TYR A 46 -6.54 -2.80 -15.05
C TYR A 46 -6.01 -4.18 -15.46
N SER A 47 -6.27 -4.61 -16.70
CA SER A 47 -5.74 -5.88 -17.19
C SER A 47 -4.21 -5.87 -17.21
N PHE A 48 -3.59 -4.79 -17.67
CA PHE A 48 -2.14 -4.63 -17.64
C PHE A 48 -1.60 -4.64 -16.20
N ILE A 49 -2.24 -3.87 -15.31
CA ILE A 49 -1.86 -3.79 -13.88
C ILE A 49 -1.90 -5.19 -13.27
N LEU A 50 -2.99 -5.95 -13.51
CA LEU A 50 -3.17 -7.30 -12.99
C LEU A 50 -2.08 -8.26 -13.46
N TYR A 51 -1.90 -8.41 -14.79
CA TYR A 51 -0.92 -9.35 -15.34
C TYR A 51 0.51 -8.99 -14.96
N LYS A 52 0.88 -7.71 -15.06
CA LYS A 52 2.19 -7.21 -14.64
C LYS A 52 2.47 -7.56 -13.18
N THR A 53 1.54 -7.21 -12.29
CA THR A 53 1.71 -7.41 -10.86
C THR A 53 1.78 -8.90 -10.51
N LEU A 54 0.93 -9.72 -11.12
CA LEU A 54 0.90 -11.16 -10.90
C LEU A 54 2.20 -11.83 -11.33
N ILE A 55 2.71 -11.51 -12.52
CA ILE A 55 3.97 -12.04 -13.03
C ILE A 55 5.15 -11.65 -12.11
N ILE A 56 5.23 -10.37 -11.71
CA ILE A 56 6.28 -9.90 -10.83
C ILE A 56 6.20 -10.59 -9.47
N ARG A 57 5.00 -10.77 -8.89
CA ARG A 57 4.82 -11.44 -7.61
C ARG A 57 5.19 -12.93 -7.66
N ILE A 58 4.82 -13.62 -8.74
CA ILE A 58 5.24 -15.01 -8.94
C ILE A 58 6.76 -15.10 -9.09
N ALA A 59 7.37 -14.25 -9.90
CA ALA A 59 8.82 -14.21 -10.07
C ALA A 59 9.55 -13.90 -8.75
N MET A 60 9.03 -12.96 -7.96
CA MET A 60 9.53 -12.65 -6.61
C MET A 60 9.49 -13.87 -5.70
N LEU A 61 8.35 -14.57 -5.68
CA LEU A 61 8.15 -15.75 -4.85
C LEU A 61 9.14 -16.86 -5.24
N VAL A 62 9.27 -17.14 -6.53
CA VAL A 62 10.24 -18.12 -7.05
C VAL A 62 11.67 -17.72 -6.67
N ALA A 63 12.03 -16.44 -6.82
CA ALA A 63 13.36 -15.95 -6.46
C ALA A 63 13.62 -16.09 -4.94
N ILE A 64 12.66 -15.75 -4.08
CA ILE A 64 12.80 -15.92 -2.64
C ILE A 64 13.04 -17.40 -2.29
N PHE A 65 12.23 -18.32 -2.78
CA PHE A 65 12.39 -19.75 -2.51
C PHE A 65 13.71 -20.34 -3.06
N THR A 66 14.27 -19.72 -4.09
CA THR A 66 15.52 -20.18 -4.71
C THR A 66 16.76 -19.65 -3.97
N PHE A 67 16.75 -18.36 -3.63
CA PHE A 67 17.94 -17.66 -3.12
C PHE A 67 17.95 -17.42 -1.61
N VAL A 68 16.79 -17.47 -0.93
CA VAL A 68 16.69 -17.25 0.50
C VAL A 68 16.44 -18.60 1.18
N LYS A 69 17.47 -19.18 1.78
CA LYS A 69 17.42 -20.52 2.40
C LYS A 69 17.53 -20.48 3.91
N THR A 70 18.22 -19.47 4.43
CA THR A 70 18.55 -19.33 5.85
C THR A 70 18.10 -17.97 6.37
N PRO A 71 17.91 -17.81 7.69
CA PRO A 71 17.60 -16.51 8.30
C PRO A 71 18.66 -15.43 8.05
N ASP A 72 19.90 -15.85 7.72
CA ASP A 72 21.02 -14.94 7.47
C ASP A 72 21.01 -14.35 6.05
N ASP A 73 20.17 -14.88 5.15
CA ASP A 73 20.05 -14.42 3.76
C ASP A 73 19.22 -13.11 3.62
N ILE A 74 19.38 -12.19 4.58
CA ILE A 74 18.65 -10.91 4.62
C ILE A 74 19.01 -10.04 3.40
N VAL A 75 20.27 -10.04 2.99
CA VAL A 75 20.75 -9.23 1.85
C VAL A 75 20.16 -9.71 0.53
N PRO A 76 20.23 -11.00 0.14
CA PRO A 76 19.51 -11.53 -1.01
C PRO A 76 18.01 -11.22 -0.99
N TYR A 77 17.36 -11.37 0.16
CA TYR A 77 15.96 -11.03 0.33
C TYR A 77 15.68 -9.55 0.01
N ALA A 78 16.48 -8.64 0.57
CA ALA A 78 16.33 -7.20 0.32
C ALA A 78 16.56 -6.82 -1.16
N ILE A 79 17.52 -7.48 -1.82
CA ILE A 79 17.78 -7.29 -3.26
C ILE A 79 16.57 -7.71 -4.08
N ILE A 80 15.99 -8.89 -3.82
CA ILE A 80 14.81 -9.39 -4.54
C ILE A 80 13.63 -8.43 -4.34
N MET A 81 13.37 -8.00 -3.11
CA MET A 81 12.29 -7.06 -2.79
C MET A 81 12.48 -5.71 -3.50
N SER A 82 13.69 -5.17 -3.49
CA SER A 82 13.99 -3.89 -4.14
C SER A 82 13.93 -3.99 -5.66
N ALA A 83 14.52 -5.03 -6.24
CA ALA A 83 14.51 -5.24 -7.68
C ALA A 83 13.10 -5.42 -8.24
N THR A 84 12.26 -6.21 -7.58
CA THR A 84 10.86 -6.43 -8.01
C THR A 84 10.02 -5.17 -7.89
N THR A 85 10.25 -4.35 -6.87
CA THR A 85 9.59 -3.04 -6.70
C THR A 85 10.00 -2.07 -7.81
N ILE A 86 11.30 -1.94 -8.07
CA ILE A 86 11.83 -1.09 -9.14
C ILE A 86 11.31 -1.56 -10.51
N LEU A 87 11.29 -2.87 -10.75
CA LEU A 87 10.77 -3.44 -11.98
C LEU A 87 9.29 -3.11 -12.18
N ASN A 88 8.50 -3.15 -11.10
CA ASN A 88 7.10 -2.75 -11.12
C ASN A 88 6.93 -1.29 -11.55
N TYR A 89 7.72 -0.37 -11.00
CA TYR A 89 7.69 1.05 -11.38
C TYR A 89 8.10 1.27 -12.84
N LEU A 90 9.18 0.63 -13.27
CA LEU A 90 9.68 0.73 -14.65
C LEU A 90 8.66 0.23 -15.67
N LEU A 91 8.04 -0.92 -15.45
CA LEU A 91 7.04 -1.47 -16.36
C LEU A 91 5.79 -0.59 -16.43
N SER A 92 5.31 -0.04 -15.31
CA SER A 92 4.21 0.91 -15.30
C SER A 92 4.55 2.18 -16.08
N PHE A 93 5.76 2.72 -15.90
CA PHE A 93 6.23 3.89 -16.60
C PHE A 93 6.34 3.65 -18.11
N LEU A 94 6.96 2.54 -18.52
CA LEU A 94 7.14 2.20 -19.94
C LEU A 94 5.82 1.96 -20.65
N TRP A 95 4.84 1.39 -19.95
CA TRP A 95 3.52 1.16 -20.53
C TRP A 95 2.79 2.47 -20.80
N ILE A 96 2.65 3.31 -19.78
CA ILE A 96 1.89 4.56 -19.91
C ILE A 96 2.56 5.57 -20.85
N LYS A 97 3.89 5.52 -20.97
CA LYS A 97 4.64 6.37 -21.92
C LYS A 97 4.20 6.17 -23.38
N ARG A 98 3.56 5.05 -23.70
CA ARG A 98 3.02 4.80 -25.05
C ARG A 98 1.72 5.56 -25.30
N GLU A 99 0.98 5.87 -24.25
CA GLU A 99 -0.34 6.51 -24.31
C GLU A 99 -0.30 8.01 -24.04
N VAL A 100 0.72 8.48 -23.33
CA VAL A 100 0.86 9.89 -22.94
C VAL A 100 2.16 10.50 -23.42
N SER A 101 2.09 11.78 -23.78
CA SER A 101 3.26 12.60 -24.10
C SER A 101 3.64 13.49 -22.91
N PHE A 102 4.94 13.56 -22.61
CA PHE A 102 5.45 14.43 -21.56
C PHE A 102 5.58 15.87 -22.07
N VAL A 103 4.89 16.79 -21.39
CA VAL A 103 4.92 18.22 -21.71
C VAL A 103 5.69 18.95 -20.62
N LYS A 104 6.47 19.95 -20.99
CA LYS A 104 7.11 20.85 -20.03
C LYS A 104 6.05 21.76 -19.41
N ILE A 105 5.90 21.71 -18.10
CA ILE A 105 4.95 22.53 -17.35
C ILE A 105 5.68 23.74 -16.79
N GLY A 106 5.05 24.92 -16.90
CA GLY A 106 5.58 26.17 -16.32
C GLY A 106 5.49 26.18 -14.78
N LEU A 107 6.39 26.93 -14.11
CA LEU A 107 6.39 27.03 -12.65
C LEU A 107 5.05 27.50 -12.07
N VAL A 108 4.37 28.40 -12.77
CA VAL A 108 3.05 28.92 -12.32
C VAL A 108 2.00 27.83 -12.30
N GLU A 109 1.97 26.97 -13.31
CA GLU A 109 1.05 25.83 -13.40
C GLU A 109 1.38 24.77 -12.34
N LEU A 110 2.67 24.55 -12.09
CA LEU A 110 3.14 23.65 -11.04
C LEU A 110 2.65 24.11 -9.66
N VAL A 111 2.81 25.40 -9.35
CA VAL A 111 2.35 25.99 -8.07
C VAL A 111 0.83 25.93 -7.94
N LYS A 112 0.08 26.17 -9.01
CA LYS A 112 -1.39 26.02 -8.98
C LYS A 112 -1.82 24.58 -8.70
N ALA A 113 -1.13 23.60 -9.30
CA ALA A 113 -1.42 22.18 -9.08
C ALA A 113 -0.99 21.71 -7.69
N SER A 114 0.03 22.31 -7.08
CA SER A 114 0.55 21.86 -5.77
C SER A 114 -0.41 22.12 -4.61
N LYS A 115 -1.25 23.16 -4.67
CA LYS A 115 -2.19 23.51 -3.59
C LYS A 115 -3.21 22.39 -3.28
N PRO A 116 -3.98 21.86 -4.25
CA PRO A 116 -4.88 20.73 -4.01
C PRO A 116 -4.11 19.46 -3.64
N LEU A 117 -2.92 19.23 -4.21
CA LEU A 117 -2.10 18.08 -3.87
C LEU A 117 -1.62 18.12 -2.43
N LEU A 118 -1.25 19.28 -1.90
CA LEU A 118 -0.85 19.42 -0.49
C LEU A 118 -2.02 19.11 0.45
N THR A 119 -3.21 19.58 0.15
CA THR A 119 -4.41 19.25 0.94
C THR A 119 -4.70 17.75 0.92
N MET A 120 -4.63 17.11 -0.24
CA MET A 120 -4.80 15.65 -0.37
C MET A 120 -3.69 14.88 0.36
N LEU A 121 -2.45 15.36 0.32
CA LEU A 121 -1.34 14.76 1.05
C LEU A 121 -1.57 14.78 2.56
N LEU A 122 -2.06 15.88 3.10
CA LEU A 122 -2.39 15.98 4.53
C LEU A 122 -3.53 15.02 4.91
N LEU A 123 -4.59 14.97 4.10
CA LEU A 123 -5.72 14.07 4.33
C LEU A 123 -5.32 12.59 4.21
N ALA A 124 -4.54 12.23 3.20
CA ALA A 124 -4.08 10.86 3.00
C ALA A 124 -3.16 10.38 4.13
N ASN A 125 -2.35 11.28 4.70
CA ASN A 125 -1.47 10.93 5.81
C ASN A 125 -2.14 11.00 7.19
N ALA A 126 -3.34 11.56 7.30
CA ALA A 126 -4.07 11.62 8.57
C ALA A 126 -4.30 10.22 9.17
N ASN A 127 -4.65 9.24 8.34
CA ASN A 127 -4.82 7.85 8.77
C ASN A 127 -3.50 7.21 9.24
N MET A 128 -2.39 7.50 8.56
CA MET A 128 -1.06 7.05 8.98
C MET A 128 -0.66 7.66 10.32
N LEU A 129 -0.91 8.96 10.53
CA LEU A 129 -0.64 9.62 11.80
C LEU A 129 -1.47 9.02 12.93
N TYR A 130 -2.75 8.76 12.71
CA TYR A 130 -3.62 8.09 13.66
C TYR A 130 -3.03 6.73 14.08
N THR A 131 -2.69 5.88 13.12
CA THR A 131 -2.13 4.54 13.39
C THR A 131 -0.78 4.62 14.13
N LEU A 132 0.07 5.61 13.81
CA LEU A 132 1.33 5.83 14.52
C LEU A 132 1.11 6.27 15.97
N LEU A 133 0.16 7.18 16.20
CA LEU A 133 -0.19 7.64 17.56
C LEU A 133 -0.73 6.48 18.39
N ASP A 134 -1.63 5.67 17.86
CA ASP A 134 -2.15 4.50 18.55
C ASP A 134 -1.02 3.58 19.03
N ARG A 135 -0.08 3.25 18.13
CA ARG A 135 1.09 2.43 18.48
C ARG A 135 1.97 3.07 19.54
N MET A 136 2.20 4.38 19.45
CA MET A 136 2.98 5.12 20.46
C MET A 136 2.33 5.11 21.85
N PHE A 137 1.00 5.15 21.93
CA PHE A 137 0.28 5.05 23.19
C PHE A 137 0.31 3.62 23.74
N ILE A 138 0.11 2.62 22.91
CA ILE A 138 0.12 1.20 23.30
C ILE A 138 1.51 0.78 23.81
N THR A 139 2.60 1.25 23.19
CA THR A 139 3.98 0.94 23.66
C THR A 139 4.31 1.51 25.03
N LYS A 140 3.56 2.51 25.52
CA LYS A 140 3.68 3.03 26.88
C LYS A 140 2.86 2.25 27.91
N GLY A 141 2.12 1.24 27.46
CA GLY A 141 1.33 0.37 28.33
C GLY A 141 2.20 -0.57 29.18
N PRO A 142 1.60 -1.23 30.17
CA PRO A 142 2.32 -2.06 31.13
C PRO A 142 2.89 -3.36 30.54
N ASP A 143 2.46 -3.79 29.35
CA ASP A 143 2.87 -5.04 28.73
C ASP A 143 3.19 -4.83 27.23
N GLU A 144 4.39 -5.24 26.83
CA GLU A 144 4.88 -5.16 25.44
C GLU A 144 4.07 -6.05 24.47
N ASN A 145 3.35 -7.07 24.99
CA ASN A 145 2.53 -7.95 24.17
C ASN A 145 1.34 -7.23 23.55
N TYR A 146 0.81 -6.17 24.16
CA TYR A 146 -0.35 -5.44 23.62
C TYR A 146 -0.10 -4.84 22.24
N ILE A 147 1.12 -4.40 21.93
CA ILE A 147 1.44 -3.90 20.59
C ILE A 147 1.39 -5.01 19.55
N SER A 148 1.80 -6.23 19.95
CA SER A 148 1.73 -7.40 19.05
C SER A 148 0.27 -7.78 18.78
N TYR A 149 -0.58 -7.81 19.78
CA TYR A 149 -2.01 -8.08 19.65
C TYR A 149 -2.67 -7.05 18.75
N TYR A 150 -2.45 -5.76 19.01
CA TYR A 150 -2.96 -4.67 18.18
C TYR A 150 -2.48 -4.79 16.71
N THR A 151 -1.22 -5.12 16.49
CA THR A 151 -0.66 -5.22 15.14
C THR A 151 -1.27 -6.39 14.37
N ILE A 152 -1.44 -7.55 15.00
CA ILE A 152 -2.05 -8.74 14.38
C ILE A 152 -3.50 -8.44 14.02
N THR A 153 -4.28 -7.94 14.98
CA THR A 153 -5.68 -7.54 14.77
C THR A 153 -5.83 -6.54 13.65
N SER A 154 -5.05 -5.45 13.68
CA SER A 154 -5.05 -4.42 12.64
C SER A 154 -4.70 -4.98 11.27
N SER A 155 -3.78 -5.95 11.20
CA SER A 155 -3.38 -6.58 9.93
C SER A 155 -4.50 -7.42 9.33
N ILE A 156 -5.23 -8.17 10.16
CA ILE A 156 -6.39 -8.96 9.72
C ILE A 156 -7.48 -8.02 9.17
N VAL A 157 -7.81 -6.97 9.91
CA VAL A 157 -8.80 -5.96 9.49
C VAL A 157 -8.35 -5.27 8.19
N MET A 158 -7.06 -4.91 8.06
CA MET A 158 -6.53 -4.29 6.85
C MET A 158 -6.58 -5.22 5.64
N LEU A 159 -6.34 -6.52 5.79
CA LEU A 159 -6.48 -7.49 4.70
C LEU A 159 -7.90 -7.47 4.14
N ILE A 160 -8.89 -7.52 5.00
CA ILE A 160 -10.30 -7.49 4.62
C ILE A 160 -10.66 -6.14 3.99
N ALA A 161 -10.26 -5.04 4.61
CA ALA A 161 -10.48 -3.70 4.10
C ALA A 161 -9.85 -3.50 2.72
N SER A 162 -8.71 -4.12 2.43
CA SER A 162 -8.03 -4.03 1.13
C SER A 162 -8.86 -4.63 -0.01
N VAL A 163 -9.55 -5.74 0.24
CA VAL A 163 -10.46 -6.37 -0.74
C VAL A 163 -11.63 -5.45 -1.06
N LEU A 164 -12.25 -4.86 -0.02
CA LEU A 164 -13.36 -3.92 -0.19
C LEU A 164 -12.93 -2.64 -0.89
N SER A 165 -11.77 -2.11 -0.53
CA SER A 165 -11.20 -0.90 -1.15
C SER A 165 -10.88 -1.10 -2.62
N GLY A 166 -10.47 -2.29 -3.03
CA GLY A 166 -10.23 -2.62 -4.44
C GLY A 166 -11.46 -2.38 -5.32
N ALA A 167 -12.63 -2.82 -4.87
CA ALA A 167 -13.90 -2.61 -5.60
C ALA A 167 -14.28 -1.11 -5.69
N ILE A 168 -14.03 -0.35 -4.63
CA ILE A 168 -14.28 1.09 -4.59
C ILE A 168 -13.34 1.83 -5.56
N ASN A 169 -12.05 1.52 -5.55
CA ASN A 169 -11.03 2.17 -6.36
C ASN A 169 -11.31 2.05 -7.86
N VAL A 170 -11.81 0.91 -8.32
CA VAL A 170 -12.23 0.72 -9.72
C VAL A 170 -13.41 1.63 -10.11
N SER A 171 -14.24 2.02 -9.14
CA SER A 171 -15.41 2.87 -9.39
C SER A 171 -15.06 4.37 -9.44
N ILE A 172 -13.96 4.80 -8.84
CA ILE A 172 -13.58 6.22 -8.73
C ILE A 172 -13.43 6.91 -10.10
N PRO A 173 -12.71 6.36 -11.09
CA PRO A 173 -12.58 7.01 -12.40
C PRO A 173 -13.91 7.18 -13.11
N ARG A 174 -14.82 6.20 -13.00
CA ARG A 174 -16.16 6.26 -13.60
C ARG A 174 -17.04 7.30 -12.93
N LEU A 175 -16.99 7.40 -11.62
CA LEU A 175 -17.67 8.46 -10.88
C LEU A 175 -17.16 9.85 -11.32
N GLY A 176 -15.85 10.02 -11.46
CA GLY A 176 -15.24 11.25 -11.97
C GLY A 176 -15.72 11.60 -13.39
N TYR A 177 -15.81 10.59 -14.26
CA TYR A 177 -16.31 10.76 -15.64
C TYR A 177 -17.76 11.24 -15.68
N TYR A 178 -18.68 10.61 -14.93
CA TYR A 178 -20.07 11.02 -14.89
C TYR A 178 -20.24 12.42 -14.29
N LEU A 179 -19.47 12.74 -13.24
CA LEU A 179 -19.47 14.06 -12.64
C LEU A 179 -18.98 15.13 -13.63
N GLY A 180 -17.93 14.86 -14.37
CA GLY A 180 -17.41 15.77 -15.41
C GLY A 180 -18.39 16.01 -16.55
N LYS A 181 -19.19 15.01 -16.90
CA LYS A 181 -20.28 15.11 -17.88
C LYS A 181 -21.56 15.73 -17.34
N LYS A 182 -21.65 16.01 -16.02
CA LYS A 182 -22.87 16.44 -15.32
C LYS A 182 -24.02 15.44 -15.43
N ASP A 183 -23.71 14.16 -15.66
CA ASP A 183 -24.65 13.05 -15.67
C ASP A 183 -24.86 12.56 -14.22
N TYR A 184 -25.68 13.29 -13.49
CA TYR A 184 -25.94 13.02 -12.07
C TYR A 184 -26.78 11.76 -11.86
N GLU A 185 -27.53 11.30 -12.85
CA GLU A 185 -28.32 10.08 -12.76
C GLU A 185 -27.42 8.86 -12.77
N SER A 186 -26.53 8.75 -13.76
CA SER A 186 -25.54 7.66 -13.83
C SER A 186 -24.58 7.69 -12.63
N TYR A 187 -24.16 8.89 -12.19
CA TYR A 187 -23.35 9.07 -10.98
C TYR A 187 -24.03 8.48 -9.75
N LYS A 188 -25.31 8.87 -9.51
CA LYS A 188 -26.10 8.39 -8.36
C LYS A 188 -26.36 6.88 -8.41
N ASN A 189 -26.65 6.36 -9.59
CA ASN A 189 -26.88 4.93 -9.80
C ASN A 189 -25.61 4.12 -9.48
N LEU A 190 -24.45 4.54 -9.98
CA LEU A 190 -23.18 3.87 -9.69
C LEU A 190 -22.83 3.94 -8.20
N LEU A 191 -23.08 5.08 -7.56
CA LEU A 191 -22.84 5.26 -6.12
C LEU A 191 -23.75 4.36 -5.28
N ASN A 192 -25.03 4.26 -5.64
CA ASN A 192 -25.99 3.39 -4.95
C ASN A 192 -25.64 1.90 -5.11
N GLN A 193 -25.24 1.49 -6.32
CA GLN A 193 -24.81 0.10 -6.57
C GLN A 193 -23.53 -0.22 -5.78
N GLY A 194 -22.56 0.70 -5.76
CA GLY A 194 -21.34 0.56 -4.98
C GLY A 194 -21.61 0.47 -3.47
N ALA A 195 -22.50 1.33 -2.96
CA ALA A 195 -22.91 1.29 -1.56
C ALA A 195 -23.62 -0.03 -1.19
N ALA A 196 -24.54 -0.48 -2.03
CA ALA A 196 -25.25 -1.74 -1.82
C ALA A 196 -24.28 -2.94 -1.78
N LEU A 197 -23.34 -2.99 -2.72
CA LEU A 197 -22.31 -4.03 -2.74
C LEU A 197 -21.42 -3.94 -1.49
N PHE A 198 -21.01 -2.74 -1.10
CA PHE A 198 -20.20 -2.52 0.10
C PHE A 198 -20.89 -3.04 1.35
N TYR A 199 -22.16 -2.67 1.58
CA TYR A 199 -22.91 -3.16 2.74
C TYR A 199 -23.17 -4.67 2.68
N PHE A 200 -23.42 -5.22 1.49
CA PHE A 200 -23.59 -6.65 1.30
C PHE A 200 -22.33 -7.45 1.69
N LEU A 201 -21.14 -6.89 1.46
CA LEU A 201 -19.88 -7.54 1.81
C LEU A 201 -19.47 -7.26 3.26
N ILE A 202 -19.60 -6.03 3.75
CA ILE A 202 -19.05 -5.65 5.06
C ILE A 202 -19.87 -6.26 6.22
N ILE A 203 -21.20 -6.35 6.09
CA ILE A 203 -22.05 -6.87 7.17
C ILE A 203 -21.70 -8.34 7.49
N PRO A 204 -21.74 -9.29 6.53
CA PRO A 204 -21.42 -10.69 6.84
C PRO A 204 -19.94 -10.86 7.22
N THR A 205 -19.04 -10.05 6.67
CA THR A 205 -17.63 -10.09 7.03
C THR A 205 -17.41 -9.65 8.48
N SER A 206 -18.07 -8.59 8.93
CA SER A 206 -17.98 -8.12 10.33
C SER A 206 -18.53 -9.16 11.30
N ILE A 207 -19.65 -9.79 10.97
CA ILE A 207 -20.21 -10.89 11.77
C ILE A 207 -19.25 -12.09 11.77
N GLY A 208 -18.67 -12.41 10.62
CA GLY A 208 -17.69 -13.47 10.49
C GLY A 208 -16.46 -13.26 11.37
N ILE A 209 -15.90 -12.05 11.39
CA ILE A 209 -14.78 -11.71 12.27
C ILE A 209 -15.18 -11.80 13.73
N MET A 210 -16.35 -11.29 14.10
CA MET A 210 -16.83 -11.34 15.48
C MET A 210 -16.93 -12.79 16.00
N VAL A 211 -17.34 -13.74 15.16
CA VAL A 211 -17.50 -15.16 15.54
C VAL A 211 -16.19 -15.95 15.39
N LEU A 212 -15.42 -15.66 14.36
CA LEU A 212 -14.23 -16.43 13.97
C LEU A 212 -12.91 -15.74 14.26
N GLY A 213 -12.90 -14.61 14.99
CA GLY A 213 -11.71 -13.80 15.22
C GLY A 213 -10.55 -14.58 15.82
N ASN A 214 -10.82 -15.46 16.79
CA ASN A 214 -9.81 -16.32 17.39
C ASN A 214 -9.17 -17.27 16.34
N TYR A 215 -9.97 -17.90 15.50
CA TYR A 215 -9.48 -18.77 14.43
C TYR A 215 -8.69 -17.98 13.37
N ALA A 216 -9.17 -16.80 13.02
CA ALA A 216 -8.47 -15.92 12.09
C ALA A 216 -7.10 -15.52 12.62
N THR A 217 -6.99 -15.23 13.93
CA THR A 217 -5.71 -14.91 14.57
C THR A 217 -4.75 -16.10 14.56
N VAL A 218 -5.22 -17.30 14.86
CA VAL A 218 -4.38 -18.52 14.84
C VAL A 218 -3.88 -18.81 13.43
N ILE A 219 -4.73 -18.68 12.41
CA ILE A 219 -4.36 -18.90 11.00
C ILE A 219 -3.36 -17.84 10.53
N TYR A 220 -3.53 -16.58 10.95
CA TYR A 220 -2.68 -15.48 10.51
C TYR A 220 -1.31 -15.46 11.22
N SER A 221 -1.24 -15.84 12.50
CA SER A 221 -0.02 -15.77 13.29
C SER A 221 0.35 -17.09 13.97
N SER A 222 -0.16 -17.36 15.16
CA SER A 222 0.02 -18.61 15.89
C SER A 222 -0.90 -18.67 17.11
N GLU A 223 -1.03 -19.84 17.74
CA GLU A 223 -1.81 -20.04 18.98
C GLU A 223 -1.35 -19.14 20.14
N LYS A 224 -0.08 -18.74 20.16
CA LYS A 224 0.48 -17.83 21.18
C LYS A 224 -0.27 -16.49 21.25
N TYR A 225 -0.90 -16.08 20.16
CA TYR A 225 -1.58 -14.78 20.04
C TYR A 225 -3.11 -14.90 20.04
N LEU A 226 -3.64 -15.98 20.62
CA LEU A 226 -5.07 -16.26 20.66
C LEU A 226 -5.87 -15.13 21.33
N GLU A 227 -5.27 -14.48 22.34
CA GLU A 227 -5.87 -13.31 23.03
C GLU A 227 -6.06 -12.11 22.11
N ALA A 228 -5.31 -11.97 21.03
CA ALA A 228 -5.52 -10.92 20.04
C ALA A 228 -6.87 -11.08 19.30
N GLY A 229 -7.42 -12.29 19.25
CA GLY A 229 -8.72 -12.55 18.65
C GLY A 229 -9.90 -11.93 19.42
N ILE A 230 -9.72 -11.62 20.69
CA ILE A 230 -10.74 -10.95 21.52
C ILE A 230 -10.82 -9.45 21.16
N VAL A 231 -9.77 -8.89 20.58
CA VAL A 231 -9.67 -7.48 20.21
C VAL A 231 -10.28 -7.22 18.82
N ASN A 232 -10.49 -8.28 18.02
CA ASN A 232 -11.17 -8.20 16.71
C ASN A 232 -12.68 -8.02 16.89
#